data_76c1187071b8cfd836551a80505e07fa
#
_entry.id   76c1187071b8cfd836551a80505e07fa
#
_cell.length_a   1.000
_cell.length_b   1.000
_cell.length_c   1.000
_cell.angle_alpha   90.00
_cell.angle_beta   90.00
_cell.angle_gamma   90.00
#
_symmetry.space_group_name_H-M   'P 1'
#
loop_
_entity.id
_entity.type
_entity.pdbx_description
1 polymer ?
#
loop_
_entity_poly.entity_id
_entity_poly.type
_entity_poly.pdbx_seq_one_letter_code
_entity_poly.pdbx_strand_id
1 'polypeptide(L)'
;QTALFHISEALVRWVAPILALTADELWQYLPGERNESVMLNTWYAGLSELPEGVALDRAYWDEVMAVKVAVNKELENLRAAKAIGGSLQAEVTLFAEDSLAAKLAKLGNELRFVLITSTAEVQPLSAAPESAVATEVSGLKLQIAKSGHAKCGRCWHHRADVGTHAEHPELCERCVENIEGAGEVRHYA
;
A
#
# COMPACT_ATOMS: atom_id res chain seq x y z
N GLN A 1 -4.09 0.25 -12.71
CA GLN A 1 -5.23 -0.37 -13.41
C GLN A 1 -4.81 -1.67 -14.13
N THR A 2 -3.70 -1.67 -14.90
CA THR A 2 -3.25 -2.85 -15.67
C THR A 2 -3.02 -4.08 -14.80
N ALA A 3 -2.31 -3.96 -13.68
CA ALA A 3 -2.07 -5.08 -12.78
C ALA A 3 -3.39 -5.64 -12.20
N LEU A 4 -4.31 -4.76 -11.78
CA LEU A 4 -5.62 -5.17 -11.27
C LEU A 4 -6.45 -5.88 -12.35
N PHE A 5 -6.38 -5.43 -13.58
CA PHE A 5 -7.03 -6.12 -14.71
C PHE A 5 -6.53 -7.56 -14.85
N HIS A 6 -5.22 -7.78 -14.92
CA HIS A 6 -4.62 -9.12 -15.02
C HIS A 6 -4.96 -10.01 -13.82
N ILE A 7 -4.93 -9.45 -12.61
CA ILE A 7 -5.31 -10.17 -11.38
C ILE A 7 -6.78 -10.57 -11.42
N SER A 8 -7.67 -9.65 -11.82
CA SER A 8 -9.10 -9.93 -11.89
C SER A 8 -9.42 -10.98 -12.96
N GLU A 9 -8.78 -10.91 -14.13
CA GLU A 9 -8.91 -11.90 -15.20
C GLU A 9 -8.51 -13.32 -14.73
N ALA A 10 -7.41 -13.42 -13.97
CA ALA A 10 -6.97 -14.70 -13.43
C ALA A 10 -7.91 -15.19 -12.32
N LEU A 11 -8.19 -14.30 -11.34
CA LEU A 11 -8.95 -14.65 -10.14
C LEU A 11 -10.35 -15.16 -10.47
N VAL A 12 -11.09 -14.48 -11.34
CA VAL A 12 -12.46 -14.87 -11.67
C VAL A 12 -12.53 -16.28 -12.28
N ARG A 13 -11.53 -16.64 -13.11
CA ARG A 13 -11.45 -17.98 -13.70
C ARG A 13 -11.04 -19.04 -12.66
N TRP A 14 -10.14 -18.68 -11.73
CA TRP A 14 -9.69 -19.61 -10.68
C TRP A 14 -10.80 -19.94 -9.67
N VAL A 15 -11.65 -18.97 -9.35
CA VAL A 15 -12.74 -19.19 -8.40
C VAL A 15 -13.99 -19.82 -9.07
N ALA A 16 -14.11 -19.77 -10.39
CA ALA A 16 -15.28 -20.28 -11.12
C ALA A 16 -15.63 -21.75 -10.79
N PRO A 17 -14.69 -22.68 -10.68
CA PRO A 17 -15.01 -24.07 -10.31
C PRO A 17 -15.55 -24.23 -8.88
N ILE A 18 -15.33 -23.25 -8.00
CA ILE A 18 -15.71 -23.29 -6.58
C ILE A 18 -16.94 -22.43 -6.33
N LEU A 19 -16.93 -21.19 -6.84
CA LEU A 19 -17.97 -20.18 -6.66
C LEU A 19 -18.61 -19.82 -8.02
N ALA A 20 -19.18 -20.81 -8.68
CA ALA A 20 -19.65 -20.75 -10.05
C ALA A 20 -20.53 -19.50 -10.33
N LEU A 21 -21.59 -19.31 -9.54
CA LEU A 21 -22.52 -18.20 -9.74
C LEU A 21 -21.88 -16.83 -9.47
N THR A 22 -21.09 -16.74 -8.40
CA THR A 22 -20.37 -15.48 -8.06
C THR A 22 -19.34 -15.13 -9.12
N ALA A 23 -18.59 -16.12 -9.62
CA ALA A 23 -17.61 -15.90 -10.68
C ALA A 23 -18.28 -15.47 -12.00
N ASP A 24 -19.42 -16.05 -12.34
CA ASP A 24 -20.16 -15.71 -13.54
C ASP A 24 -20.79 -14.31 -13.46
N GLU A 25 -21.28 -13.93 -12.28
CA GLU A 25 -21.73 -12.56 -12.02
C GLU A 25 -20.57 -11.56 -12.14
N LEU A 26 -19.42 -11.80 -11.48
CA LEU A 26 -18.23 -10.95 -11.57
C LEU A 26 -17.73 -10.82 -13.02
N TRP A 27 -17.84 -11.90 -13.81
CA TRP A 27 -17.43 -11.93 -15.21
C TRP A 27 -18.09 -10.83 -16.04
N GLN A 28 -19.35 -10.51 -15.78
CA GLN A 28 -20.12 -9.50 -16.51
C GLN A 28 -19.65 -8.06 -16.20
N TYR A 29 -19.00 -7.84 -15.07
CA TYR A 29 -18.50 -6.52 -14.64
C TYR A 29 -17.05 -6.24 -15.04
N LEU A 30 -16.33 -7.26 -15.52
CA LEU A 30 -14.96 -7.04 -15.99
C LEU A 30 -14.95 -6.31 -17.34
N PRO A 31 -14.02 -5.36 -17.58
CA PRO A 31 -13.96 -4.61 -18.83
C PRO A 31 -13.55 -5.50 -20.02
N GLY A 32 -13.99 -5.09 -21.23
CA GLY A 32 -13.68 -5.76 -22.50
C GLY A 32 -14.82 -6.61 -23.04
N GLU A 33 -14.65 -7.07 -24.30
CA GLU A 33 -15.59 -8.01 -24.92
C GLU A 33 -15.47 -9.40 -24.28
N ARG A 34 -16.61 -10.02 -23.97
CA ARG A 34 -16.65 -11.25 -23.18
C ARG A 34 -17.67 -12.24 -23.74
N ASN A 35 -17.39 -13.50 -23.55
CA ASN A 35 -18.38 -14.56 -23.71
C ASN A 35 -19.49 -14.41 -22.65
N GLU A 36 -20.63 -15.01 -22.89
CA GLU A 36 -21.78 -14.97 -21.99
C GLU A 36 -21.52 -15.53 -20.59
N SER A 37 -20.54 -16.43 -20.45
CA SER A 37 -20.17 -17.03 -19.16
C SER A 37 -18.68 -17.28 -19.04
N VAL A 38 -18.16 -17.12 -17.80
CA VAL A 38 -16.76 -17.45 -17.46
C VAL A 38 -16.46 -18.93 -17.69
N MET A 39 -17.47 -19.81 -17.57
CA MET A 39 -17.34 -21.26 -17.75
C MET A 39 -17.00 -21.66 -19.18
N LEU A 40 -17.21 -20.77 -20.16
CA LEU A 40 -16.86 -21.01 -21.56
C LEU A 40 -15.42 -20.58 -21.91
N ASN A 41 -14.63 -20.22 -20.88
CA ASN A 41 -13.29 -19.70 -21.08
C ASN A 41 -12.22 -20.66 -20.54
N THR A 42 -11.03 -20.57 -21.12
CA THR A 42 -9.83 -21.27 -20.64
C THR A 42 -9.16 -20.48 -19.49
N TRP A 43 -8.18 -21.10 -18.85
CA TRP A 43 -7.34 -20.41 -17.88
C TRP A 43 -6.68 -19.16 -18.47
N TYR A 44 -6.55 -18.15 -17.62
CA TYR A 44 -5.91 -16.91 -18.05
C TYR A 44 -4.40 -17.07 -18.19
N ALA A 45 -3.89 -16.79 -19.37
CA ALA A 45 -2.46 -16.90 -19.71
C ALA A 45 -1.70 -15.58 -19.66
N GLY A 46 -2.36 -14.47 -19.25
CA GLY A 46 -1.76 -13.13 -19.24
C GLY A 46 -0.94 -12.77 -17.99
N LEU A 47 -0.76 -13.73 -17.07
CA LEU A 47 0.17 -13.56 -15.96
C LEU A 47 1.58 -13.96 -16.40
N SER A 48 2.58 -13.21 -15.97
CA SER A 48 3.99 -13.50 -16.20
C SER A 48 4.78 -13.38 -14.91
N GLU A 49 5.90 -14.07 -14.84
CA GLU A 49 6.88 -13.83 -13.79
C GLU A 49 7.53 -12.46 -13.95
N LEU A 50 8.04 -11.92 -12.84
CA LEU A 50 8.82 -10.69 -12.90
C LEU A 50 10.06 -10.92 -13.77
N PRO A 51 10.36 -10.03 -14.74
CA PRO A 51 11.56 -10.16 -15.55
C PRO A 51 12.84 -10.14 -14.69
N GLU A 52 13.85 -10.91 -15.07
CA GLU A 52 15.15 -10.83 -14.41
C GLU A 52 15.80 -9.46 -14.61
N GLY A 53 16.58 -9.01 -13.62
CA GLY A 53 17.35 -7.77 -13.68
C GLY A 53 16.55 -6.48 -13.52
N VAL A 54 15.27 -6.55 -13.15
CA VAL A 54 14.49 -5.35 -12.81
C VAL A 54 14.97 -4.77 -11.47
N ALA A 55 14.95 -3.45 -11.37
CA ALA A 55 15.45 -2.73 -10.19
C ALA A 55 14.67 -3.03 -8.88
N LEU A 56 13.42 -3.45 -9.00
CA LEU A 56 12.54 -3.87 -7.90
C LEU A 56 12.14 -5.34 -8.12
N ASP A 57 13.12 -6.21 -8.04
CA ASP A 57 12.95 -7.64 -8.19
C ASP A 57 12.25 -8.29 -6.97
N ARG A 58 12.10 -9.61 -7.03
CA ARG A 58 11.46 -10.35 -5.95
C ARG A 58 12.22 -10.21 -4.61
N ALA A 59 13.54 -10.27 -4.64
CA ALA A 59 14.36 -10.15 -3.44
C ALA A 59 14.18 -8.77 -2.77
N TYR A 60 14.12 -7.71 -3.58
CA TYR A 60 13.79 -6.37 -3.09
C TYR A 60 12.42 -6.34 -2.39
N TRP A 61 11.38 -6.91 -3.02
CA TRP A 61 10.04 -6.91 -2.43
C TRP A 61 9.95 -7.80 -1.18
N ASP A 62 10.69 -8.91 -1.12
CA ASP A 62 10.74 -9.76 0.07
C ASP A 62 11.31 -8.97 1.28
N GLU A 63 12.35 -8.15 1.07
CA GLU A 63 12.87 -7.26 2.12
C GLU A 63 11.87 -6.16 2.52
N VAL A 64 11.21 -5.51 1.56
CA VAL A 64 10.18 -4.50 1.84
C VAL A 64 9.01 -5.13 2.61
N MET A 65 8.62 -6.36 2.27
CA MET A 65 7.55 -7.07 2.97
C MET A 65 7.96 -7.49 4.38
N ALA A 66 9.24 -7.82 4.63
CA ALA A 66 9.76 -8.05 5.98
C ALA A 66 9.65 -6.77 6.83
N VAL A 67 10.00 -5.61 6.27
CA VAL A 67 9.80 -4.31 6.94
C VAL A 67 8.32 -4.07 7.24
N LYS A 68 7.42 -4.34 6.27
CA LYS A 68 5.97 -4.22 6.49
C LYS A 68 5.47 -5.10 7.63
N VAL A 69 5.97 -6.34 7.74
CA VAL A 69 5.62 -7.25 8.84
C VAL A 69 6.05 -6.65 10.18
N ALA A 70 7.26 -6.10 10.27
CA ALA A 70 7.75 -5.44 11.49
C ALA A 70 6.89 -4.22 11.87
N VAL A 71 6.54 -3.37 10.89
CA VAL A 71 5.65 -2.22 11.11
C VAL A 71 4.27 -2.67 11.58
N ASN A 72 3.68 -3.68 10.94
CA ASN A 72 2.36 -4.19 11.31
C ASN A 72 2.34 -4.73 12.75
N LYS A 73 3.41 -5.39 13.20
CA LYS A 73 3.54 -5.87 14.57
C LYS A 73 3.43 -4.71 15.58
N GLU A 74 4.14 -3.60 15.34
CA GLU A 74 4.08 -2.43 16.21
C GLU A 74 2.74 -1.69 16.11
N LEU A 75 2.12 -1.63 14.93
CA LEU A 75 0.77 -1.08 14.76
C LEU A 75 -0.26 -1.88 15.57
N GLU A 76 -0.17 -3.22 15.61
CA GLU A 76 -1.05 -4.05 16.43
C GLU A 76 -0.82 -3.84 17.93
N ASN A 77 0.43 -3.63 18.38
CA ASN A 77 0.75 -3.26 19.76
C ASN A 77 0.05 -1.95 20.15
N LEU A 78 0.10 -0.94 19.29
CA LEU A 78 -0.58 0.34 19.51
C LEU A 78 -2.11 0.22 19.48
N ARG A 79 -2.66 -0.66 18.64
CA ARG A 79 -4.10 -0.96 18.62
C ARG A 79 -4.55 -1.65 19.90
N ALA A 80 -3.80 -2.64 20.35
CA ALA A 80 -4.07 -3.35 21.61
C ALA A 80 -4.05 -2.39 22.81
N ALA A 81 -3.10 -1.43 22.80
CA ALA A 81 -3.01 -0.35 23.79
C ALA A 81 -4.09 0.75 23.61
N LYS A 82 -4.94 0.66 22.59
CA LYS A 82 -5.96 1.66 22.22
C LYS A 82 -5.38 3.06 21.90
N ALA A 83 -4.11 3.14 21.56
CA ALA A 83 -3.46 4.38 21.16
C ALA A 83 -3.90 4.83 19.74
N ILE A 84 -4.17 3.87 18.85
CA ILE A 84 -4.72 4.08 17.52
C ILE A 84 -5.93 3.16 17.29
N GLY A 85 -6.85 3.56 16.41
CA GLY A 85 -7.99 2.73 15.98
C GLY A 85 -7.72 1.98 14.67
N GLY A 86 -6.77 2.46 13.86
CA GLY A 86 -6.41 1.86 12.59
C GLY A 86 -5.05 2.37 12.08
N SER A 87 -4.44 1.63 11.16
CA SER A 87 -3.10 1.92 10.63
C SER A 87 -3.01 3.29 9.95
N LEU A 88 -4.08 3.75 9.30
CA LEU A 88 -4.14 5.08 8.67
C LEU A 88 -4.15 6.24 9.68
N GLN A 89 -4.24 5.98 10.98
CA GLN A 89 -4.01 6.99 12.03
C GLN A 89 -2.54 7.11 12.42
N ALA A 90 -1.67 6.27 11.88
CA ALA A 90 -0.27 6.21 12.27
C ALA A 90 0.64 6.98 11.31
N GLU A 91 1.62 7.62 11.91
CA GLU A 91 2.81 8.17 11.26
C GLU A 91 3.99 7.31 11.66
N VAL A 92 4.72 6.80 10.67
CA VAL A 92 5.83 5.86 10.88
C VAL A 92 7.13 6.49 10.48
N THR A 93 8.11 6.46 11.40
CA THR A 93 9.50 6.77 11.10
C THR A 93 10.31 5.47 11.17
N LEU A 94 10.99 5.16 10.07
CA LEU A 94 11.85 3.99 9.92
C LEU A 94 13.31 4.44 10.04
N PHE A 95 14.00 4.05 11.08
CA PHE A 95 15.43 4.30 11.26
C PHE A 95 16.17 3.08 10.74
N ALA A 96 16.81 3.21 9.59
CA ALA A 96 17.42 2.09 8.87
C ALA A 96 18.90 2.30 8.60
N GLU A 97 19.66 1.20 8.55
CA GLU A 97 21.03 1.20 8.04
C GLU A 97 21.05 1.61 6.56
N ASP A 98 22.19 2.15 6.10
CA ASP A 98 22.34 2.78 4.79
C ASP A 98 21.85 1.89 3.63
N SER A 99 22.12 0.60 3.67
CA SER A 99 21.71 -0.34 2.62
C SER A 99 20.20 -0.52 2.54
N LEU A 100 19.54 -0.66 3.68
CA LEU A 100 18.08 -0.79 3.78
C LEU A 100 17.41 0.56 3.50
N ALA A 101 17.96 1.65 4.04
CA ALA A 101 17.47 3.00 3.80
C ALA A 101 17.45 3.33 2.30
N ALA A 102 18.53 3.03 1.58
CA ALA A 102 18.62 3.24 0.13
C ALA A 102 17.59 2.42 -0.67
N LYS A 103 17.24 1.21 -0.20
CA LYS A 103 16.18 0.38 -0.81
C LYS A 103 14.81 1.00 -0.57
N LEU A 104 14.49 1.34 0.67
CA LEU A 104 13.19 1.93 1.02
C LEU A 104 12.98 3.29 0.35
N ALA A 105 14.03 4.09 0.22
CA ALA A 105 13.99 5.39 -0.44
C ALA A 105 13.57 5.32 -1.93
N LYS A 106 13.76 4.17 -2.61
CA LYS A 106 13.29 3.99 -4.00
C LYS A 106 11.76 4.15 -4.12
N LEU A 107 11.03 3.79 -3.09
CA LEU A 107 9.56 3.93 -3.07
C LEU A 107 9.11 5.36 -2.77
N GLY A 108 9.98 6.23 -2.24
CA GLY A 108 9.64 7.61 -1.91
C GLY A 108 8.35 7.70 -1.08
N ASN A 109 7.46 8.60 -1.47
CA ASN A 109 6.15 8.77 -0.82
C ASN A 109 5.22 7.57 -0.96
N GLU A 110 5.48 6.64 -1.86
CA GLU A 110 4.64 5.45 -2.05
C GLU A 110 4.88 4.39 -0.98
N LEU A 111 6.00 4.48 -0.22
CA LEU A 111 6.27 3.59 0.89
C LEU A 111 5.10 3.55 1.90
N ARG A 112 4.47 4.70 2.17
CA ARG A 112 3.28 4.77 3.06
C ARG A 112 2.10 3.94 2.57
N PHE A 113 1.94 3.77 1.26
CA PHE A 113 0.88 2.93 0.70
C PHE A 113 1.19 1.46 0.86
N VAL A 114 2.47 1.08 0.68
CA VAL A 114 2.92 -0.29 0.97
C VAL A 114 2.70 -0.62 2.43
N LEU A 115 3.01 0.29 3.35
CA LEU A 115 2.85 0.10 4.80
C LEU A 115 1.39 0.31 5.28
N ILE A 116 0.55 0.94 4.45
CA ILE A 116 -0.85 1.30 4.77
C ILE A 116 -0.90 2.24 5.99
N THR A 117 -0.10 3.31 5.95
CA THR A 117 0.00 4.32 7.00
C THR A 117 -0.17 5.73 6.45
N SER A 118 -0.43 6.73 7.27
CA SER A 118 -0.60 8.11 6.80
C SER A 118 0.70 8.73 6.32
N THR A 119 1.81 8.43 6.98
CA THR A 119 3.18 8.78 6.56
C THR A 119 4.12 7.60 6.75
N ALA A 120 5.20 7.58 6.00
CA ALA A 120 6.33 6.69 6.18
C ALA A 120 7.62 7.44 5.83
N GLU A 121 8.41 7.77 6.84
CA GLU A 121 9.67 8.49 6.67
C GLU A 121 10.85 7.59 6.96
N VAL A 122 11.87 7.63 6.13
CA VAL A 122 13.11 6.87 6.31
C VAL A 122 14.19 7.81 6.80
N GLN A 123 14.80 7.46 7.93
CA GLN A 123 15.87 8.20 8.56
C GLN A 123 17.08 7.28 8.78
N PRO A 124 18.32 7.83 8.88
CA PRO A 124 19.48 7.01 9.22
C PRO A 124 19.33 6.35 10.58
N LEU A 125 19.81 5.11 10.74
CA LEU A 125 19.73 4.37 11.99
C LEU A 125 20.42 5.12 13.15
N SER A 126 21.46 5.89 12.86
CA SER A 126 22.17 6.74 13.84
C SER A 126 21.31 7.87 14.43
N ALA A 127 20.23 8.25 13.75
CA ALA A 127 19.29 9.26 14.24
C ALA A 127 18.18 8.67 15.11
N ALA A 128 18.17 7.35 15.35
CA ALA A 128 17.14 6.69 16.12
C ALA A 128 17.16 7.15 17.59
N PRO A 129 16.05 7.68 18.13
CA PRO A 129 15.96 8.02 19.54
C PRO A 129 15.97 6.74 20.40
N GLU A 130 16.26 6.89 21.70
CA GLU A 130 16.21 5.76 22.64
C GLU A 130 14.83 5.08 22.70
N SER A 131 13.77 5.85 22.43
CA SER A 131 12.39 5.36 22.39
C SER A 131 12.06 4.55 21.14
N ALA A 132 12.93 4.51 20.12
CA ALA A 132 12.70 3.74 18.90
C ALA A 132 12.79 2.23 19.21
N VAL A 133 11.76 1.51 18.77
CA VAL A 133 11.62 0.07 19.03
C VAL A 133 12.50 -0.71 18.04
N ALA A 134 13.33 -1.61 18.57
CA ALA A 134 14.09 -2.54 17.75
C ALA A 134 13.16 -3.58 17.12
N THR A 135 13.47 -3.98 15.89
CA THR A 135 12.68 -4.96 15.15
C THR A 135 13.44 -6.26 14.92
N GLU A 136 12.75 -7.26 14.36
CA GLU A 136 13.36 -8.52 13.90
C GLU A 136 14.15 -8.34 12.60
N VAL A 137 13.94 -7.22 11.89
CA VAL A 137 14.72 -6.87 10.70
C VAL A 137 16.04 -6.23 11.15
N SER A 138 17.15 -6.87 10.78
CA SER A 138 18.49 -6.35 11.12
C SER A 138 18.65 -4.92 10.58
N GLY A 139 19.24 -4.04 11.41
CA GLY A 139 19.49 -2.66 11.02
C GLY A 139 18.24 -1.78 10.88
N LEU A 140 17.11 -2.18 11.50
CA LEU A 140 15.86 -1.41 11.48
C LEU A 140 15.32 -1.17 12.90
N LYS A 141 15.06 0.10 13.22
CA LYS A 141 14.24 0.51 14.37
C LYS A 141 13.05 1.32 13.91
N LEU A 142 11.97 1.30 14.68
CA LEU A 142 10.72 1.97 14.34
C LEU A 142 10.33 2.96 15.44
N GLN A 143 9.79 4.10 15.03
CA GLN A 143 9.01 4.97 15.87
C GLN A 143 7.67 5.20 15.20
N ILE A 144 6.58 4.89 15.90
CA ILE A 144 5.23 5.04 15.38
C ILE A 144 4.45 5.93 16.35
N ALA A 145 3.86 6.97 15.80
CA ALA A 145 3.02 7.89 16.54
C ALA A 145 1.61 7.97 15.95
N LYS A 146 0.63 8.29 16.78
CA LYS A 146 -0.68 8.67 16.30
C LYS A 146 -0.60 10.03 15.62
N SER A 147 -1.09 10.15 14.40
CA SER A 147 -1.15 11.43 13.69
C SER A 147 -2.01 12.44 14.42
N GLY A 148 -1.51 13.67 14.54
CA GLY A 148 -2.25 14.83 15.00
C GLY A 148 -3.05 15.55 13.91
N HIS A 149 -2.92 15.13 12.66
CA HIS A 149 -3.54 15.77 11.51
C HIS A 149 -4.98 15.36 11.29
N ALA A 150 -5.74 16.18 10.55
CA ALA A 150 -7.11 15.89 10.17
C ALA A 150 -7.20 14.68 9.23
N LYS A 151 -8.27 13.92 9.35
CA LYS A 151 -8.56 12.78 8.48
C LYS A 151 -9.17 13.25 7.18
N CYS A 152 -8.62 12.85 6.04
CA CYS A 152 -9.23 13.04 4.75
C CYS A 152 -10.51 12.18 4.61
N GLY A 153 -11.62 12.80 4.22
CA GLY A 153 -12.93 12.11 4.07
C GLY A 153 -12.94 11.03 3.00
N ARG A 154 -12.09 11.15 1.96
CA ARG A 154 -12.04 10.20 0.85
C ARG A 154 -11.03 9.07 1.06
N CYS A 155 -9.76 9.38 1.32
CA CYS A 155 -8.72 8.34 1.41
C CYS A 155 -8.41 7.88 2.82
N TRP A 156 -8.95 8.57 3.83
CA TRP A 156 -8.84 8.29 5.25
C TRP A 156 -7.45 8.45 5.87
N HIS A 157 -6.45 8.85 5.09
CA HIS A 157 -5.17 9.24 5.63
C HIS A 157 -5.31 10.51 6.47
N HIS A 158 -4.51 10.61 7.51
CA HIS A 158 -4.36 11.83 8.29
C HIS A 158 -3.27 12.70 7.67
N ARG A 159 -3.61 13.91 7.23
CA ARG A 159 -2.72 14.76 6.44
C ARG A 159 -2.80 16.21 6.89
N ALA A 160 -1.64 16.88 6.88
CA ALA A 160 -1.55 18.30 7.22
C ALA A 160 -2.27 19.20 6.22
N ASP A 161 -2.42 18.75 4.97
CA ASP A 161 -3.04 19.48 3.87
C ASP A 161 -4.57 19.32 3.80
N VAL A 162 -5.20 18.57 4.70
CA VAL A 162 -6.67 18.55 4.81
C VAL A 162 -7.16 19.90 5.33
N GLY A 163 -8.09 20.51 4.61
CA GLY A 163 -8.63 21.83 4.94
C GLY A 163 -7.94 22.99 4.23
N THR A 164 -6.95 22.74 3.39
CA THR A 164 -6.25 23.80 2.63
C THR A 164 -6.98 24.22 1.35
N HIS A 165 -7.85 23.36 0.82
CA HIS A 165 -8.65 23.64 -0.36
C HIS A 165 -10.04 24.16 0.03
N ALA A 166 -10.37 25.39 -0.40
CA ALA A 166 -11.64 26.04 -0.03
C ALA A 166 -12.88 25.28 -0.55
N GLU A 167 -12.78 24.70 -1.76
CA GLU A 167 -13.89 23.94 -2.38
C GLU A 167 -14.01 22.51 -1.84
N HIS A 168 -12.93 21.97 -1.25
CA HIS A 168 -12.87 20.61 -0.69
C HIS A 168 -12.21 20.60 0.69
N PRO A 169 -12.80 21.25 1.70
CA PRO A 169 -12.16 21.42 3.00
C PRO A 169 -11.96 20.10 3.79
N GLU A 170 -12.66 19.04 3.40
CA GLU A 170 -12.52 17.71 4.03
C GLU A 170 -11.53 16.78 3.30
N LEU A 171 -10.95 17.22 2.17
CA LEU A 171 -10.04 16.40 1.36
C LEU A 171 -8.58 16.85 1.50
N CYS A 172 -7.66 15.90 1.36
CA CYS A 172 -6.25 16.19 1.19
C CYS A 172 -5.95 16.56 -0.26
N GLU A 173 -4.84 17.28 -0.49
CA GLU A 173 -4.39 17.74 -1.81
C GLU A 173 -4.36 16.62 -2.85
N ARG A 174 -3.81 15.45 -2.48
CA ARG A 174 -3.81 14.26 -3.34
C ARG A 174 -5.22 13.84 -3.80
N CYS A 175 -6.21 13.92 -2.92
CA CYS A 175 -7.57 13.54 -3.27
C CYS A 175 -8.24 14.58 -4.16
N VAL A 176 -7.93 15.85 -3.98
CA VAL A 176 -8.39 16.93 -4.86
C VAL A 176 -7.79 16.75 -6.25
N GLU A 177 -6.46 16.52 -6.35
CA GLU A 177 -5.78 16.25 -7.62
C GLU A 177 -6.39 15.04 -8.36
N ASN A 178 -6.79 13.99 -7.62
CA ASN A 178 -7.42 12.80 -8.20
C ASN A 178 -8.89 12.99 -8.61
N ILE A 179 -9.54 14.06 -8.19
CA ILE A 179 -10.95 14.36 -8.54
C ILE A 179 -11.01 15.39 -9.65
N GLU A 180 -10.22 16.44 -9.58
CA GLU A 180 -10.30 17.62 -10.45
C GLU A 180 -9.11 17.76 -11.39
N GLY A 181 -7.97 17.19 -11.02
CA GLY A 181 -6.73 17.26 -11.80
C GLY A 181 -6.51 16.08 -12.72
N ALA A 182 -5.27 15.96 -13.20
CA ALA A 182 -4.82 14.85 -14.05
C ALA A 182 -4.69 13.52 -13.29
N GLY A 183 -4.80 13.57 -11.97
CA GLY A 183 -4.57 12.44 -11.08
C GLY A 183 -3.12 12.28 -10.65
N GLU A 184 -2.92 11.65 -9.50
CA GLU A 184 -1.57 11.38 -9.00
C GLU A 184 -0.82 10.37 -9.87
N VAL A 185 0.47 10.58 -10.04
CA VAL A 185 1.36 9.62 -10.70
C VAL A 185 1.87 8.66 -9.63
N ARG A 186 1.66 7.37 -9.84
CA ARG A 186 2.19 6.28 -9.03
C ARG A 186 3.00 5.32 -9.86
N HIS A 187 4.08 4.82 -9.27
CA HIS A 187 5.01 3.92 -9.96
C HIS A 187 5.02 2.51 -9.34
N TYR A 188 4.73 2.37 -8.03
CA TYR A 188 5.00 1.13 -7.30
C TYR A 188 3.84 0.66 -6.41
N ALA A 189 2.97 1.54 -5.90
CA ALA A 189 1.92 1.17 -4.95
C ALA A 189 0.65 2.01 -5.06
#